data_2ad9d09ea3b149d47c0705224d14296b
#
_entry.id   2ad9d09ea3b149d47c0705224d14296b
#
_cell.length_a   1.000
_cell.length_b   1.000
_cell.length_c   1.000
_cell.angle_alpha   90.00
_cell.angle_beta   90.00
_cell.angle_gamma   90.00
#
_symmetry.space_group_name_H-M   'P 1'
#
loop_
_entity.id
_entity.type
_entity.pdbx_description
1 polymer ?
#
loop_
_entity_poly.entity_id
_entity_poly.type
_entity_poly.pdbx_seq_one_letter_code
_entity_poly.pdbx_strand_id
1 'polypeptide(L)'
;MKLEEESLENMRNNIGLLTFHKSINYGSVLQAWALTKTISKKYSVEVIDYKPNKYDYLYGLYRPWNTMNNIKYNLKRIPLRKEIKNQAYLFERFREKQLSLSPIEYNSKNADKIGNFYDVIVVGSDQVWNLRAKDCDLVFFLPFSFAGRKVSYACSINDTDYTEERCSDELRKQLCSFDFISIREKSGSEKLQNYIFNKKKVYTLLDPTLLCDKEDYKSLVTDRIVKENYVFLYNVWTSEAGIQAAKYISEILHMPVYTIMTASNIKEIKMLEKNGILVEKTKTSPSDFLNFFKYASYVVTESFHGTAFSLIFERPFVCVSKRTNDERLVNILELVGLKNRYIKLSEISGFDLTKPIDYVRVNEKKRAKARECIEVLYQAIEGERKS
;
A
#
# COMPACT_ATOMS: atom_id res chain seq x y z
N MET A 1 -26.28 -29.40 23.38
CA MET A 1 -26.65 -29.10 21.98
C MET A 1 -26.56 -27.60 21.67
N LYS A 2 -27.43 -26.69 22.19
CA LYS A 2 -27.30 -25.25 21.90
C LYS A 2 -25.97 -24.60 22.38
N LEU A 3 -25.41 -25.04 23.52
CA LEU A 3 -24.10 -24.55 24.02
C LEU A 3 -22.92 -25.16 23.24
N GLU A 4 -23.08 -26.30 22.62
CA GLU A 4 -22.06 -26.93 21.77
C GLU A 4 -22.12 -26.34 20.34
N GLU A 5 -23.27 -25.97 19.83
CA GLU A 5 -23.42 -25.23 18.56
C GLU A 5 -22.87 -23.81 18.68
N GLU A 6 -23.12 -23.08 19.80
CA GLU A 6 -22.48 -21.78 20.06
C GLU A 6 -20.96 -21.89 20.27
N SER A 7 -20.43 -23.02 20.77
CA SER A 7 -18.98 -23.25 20.89
C SER A 7 -18.34 -23.62 19.54
N LEU A 8 -19.07 -24.26 18.64
CA LEU A 8 -18.63 -24.58 17.27
C LEU A 8 -18.72 -23.37 16.32
N GLU A 9 -19.70 -22.47 16.52
CA GLU A 9 -19.74 -21.19 15.80
C GLU A 9 -18.61 -20.23 16.22
N ASN A 10 -18.01 -20.40 17.39
CA ASN A 10 -16.89 -19.61 17.88
C ASN A 10 -15.49 -20.15 17.47
N MET A 11 -15.36 -21.21 16.72
CA MET A 11 -14.13 -21.56 15.99
C MET A 11 -14.02 -20.70 14.73
N ARG A 12 -13.94 -19.38 14.93
CA ARG A 12 -13.54 -18.45 13.87
C ARG A 12 -12.12 -18.82 13.45
N ASN A 13 -11.93 -19.14 12.18
CA ASN A 13 -10.62 -19.40 11.60
C ASN A 13 -9.60 -18.39 12.13
N ASN A 14 -8.49 -18.87 12.67
CA ASN A 14 -7.39 -18.01 13.07
C ASN A 14 -6.58 -17.63 11.82
N ILE A 15 -6.68 -16.33 11.40
CA ILE A 15 -6.10 -15.86 10.15
C ILE A 15 -4.80 -15.11 10.42
N GLY A 16 -3.73 -15.55 9.77
CA GLY A 16 -2.47 -14.80 9.70
C GLY A 16 -2.40 -13.96 8.43
N LEU A 17 -2.22 -12.65 8.56
CA LEU A 17 -1.98 -11.75 7.44
C LEU A 17 -0.48 -11.50 7.26
N LEU A 18 0.10 -11.93 6.15
CA LEU A 18 1.51 -11.74 5.80
C LEU A 18 1.66 -10.66 4.73
N THR A 19 2.20 -9.49 5.08
CA THR A 19 2.31 -8.33 4.20
C THR A 19 3.48 -7.40 4.56
N PHE A 20 3.70 -6.34 3.77
CA PHE A 20 4.72 -5.29 4.01
C PHE A 20 4.34 -4.32 5.14
N HIS A 21 3.93 -4.81 6.31
CA HIS A 21 3.53 -3.96 7.43
C HIS A 21 4.71 -3.22 8.10
N LYS A 22 5.95 -3.78 8.07
CA LYS A 22 7.13 -3.16 8.69
C LYS A 22 7.75 -2.04 7.86
N SER A 23 7.42 -1.89 6.59
CA SER A 23 8.02 -0.86 5.73
C SER A 23 7.72 0.56 6.24
N ILE A 24 8.67 1.49 6.05
CA ILE A 24 8.45 2.92 6.29
C ILE A 24 7.88 3.52 5.00
N ASN A 25 6.67 3.07 4.67
CA ASN A 25 5.90 3.51 3.52
C ASN A 25 4.43 3.64 3.94
N TYR A 26 3.86 4.81 3.75
CA TYR A 26 2.49 5.12 4.17
C TYR A 26 1.46 4.19 3.55
N GLY A 27 1.57 3.96 2.24
CA GLY A 27 0.66 3.06 1.53
C GLY A 27 0.73 1.63 2.02
N SER A 28 1.96 1.11 2.22
CA SER A 28 2.18 -0.27 2.68
C SER A 28 1.59 -0.53 4.07
N VAL A 29 1.76 0.41 5.00
CA VAL A 29 1.22 0.25 6.36
C VAL A 29 -0.30 0.43 6.38
N LEU A 30 -0.83 1.39 5.62
CA LEU A 30 -2.26 1.66 5.59
C LEU A 30 -3.06 0.60 4.84
N GLN A 31 -2.49 -0.05 3.80
CA GLN A 31 -3.14 -1.20 3.17
C GLN A 31 -3.17 -2.41 4.11
N ALA A 32 -2.10 -2.64 4.91
CA ALA A 32 -2.09 -3.68 5.93
C ALA A 32 -3.20 -3.45 6.97
N TRP A 33 -3.33 -2.20 7.45
CA TRP A 33 -4.42 -1.81 8.35
C TRP A 33 -5.80 -2.03 7.72
N ALA A 34 -6.00 -1.60 6.49
CA ALA A 34 -7.30 -1.70 5.81
C ALA A 34 -7.70 -3.17 5.57
N LEU A 35 -6.74 -4.04 5.21
CA LEU A 35 -7.02 -5.47 5.03
C LEU A 35 -7.33 -6.13 6.37
N THR A 36 -6.54 -5.87 7.41
CA THR A 36 -6.83 -6.33 8.77
C THR A 36 -8.22 -5.88 9.22
N LYS A 37 -8.54 -4.58 9.06
CA LYS A 37 -9.86 -4.02 9.39
C LYS A 37 -11.00 -4.70 8.63
N THR A 38 -10.79 -5.02 7.36
CA THR A 38 -11.80 -5.70 6.53
C THR A 38 -12.01 -7.13 7.00
N ILE A 39 -10.94 -7.90 7.23
CA ILE A 39 -11.04 -9.30 7.67
C ILE A 39 -11.62 -9.37 9.08
N SER A 40 -11.24 -8.45 9.99
CA SER A 40 -11.69 -8.44 11.38
C SER A 40 -13.19 -8.20 11.57
N LYS A 41 -13.90 -7.76 10.53
CA LYS A 41 -15.38 -7.65 10.57
C LYS A 41 -16.06 -9.02 10.68
N LYS A 42 -15.37 -10.11 10.28
CA LYS A 42 -15.97 -11.46 10.27
C LYS A 42 -15.11 -12.52 10.98
N TYR A 43 -13.78 -12.36 11.02
CA TYR A 43 -12.85 -13.38 11.50
C TYR A 43 -11.87 -12.82 12.53
N SER A 44 -11.27 -13.72 13.34
CA SER A 44 -10.07 -13.39 14.11
C SER A 44 -8.88 -13.29 13.16
N VAL A 45 -8.16 -12.16 13.19
CA VAL A 45 -7.00 -11.92 12.31
C VAL A 45 -5.90 -11.20 13.07
N GLU A 46 -4.67 -11.63 12.86
CA GLU A 46 -3.48 -10.90 13.28
C GLU A 46 -2.50 -10.74 12.11
N VAL A 47 -1.74 -9.67 12.13
CA VAL A 47 -0.66 -9.45 11.18
C VAL A 47 0.57 -10.24 11.63
N ILE A 48 1.03 -11.17 10.81
CA ILE A 48 2.25 -11.93 11.06
C ILE A 48 3.44 -10.97 11.10
N ASP A 49 4.03 -10.80 12.28
CA ASP A 49 5.12 -9.84 12.50
C ASP A 49 6.42 -10.34 11.86
N TYR A 50 6.49 -10.30 10.52
CA TYR A 50 7.62 -10.76 9.73
C TYR A 50 8.61 -9.62 9.43
N LYS A 51 9.88 -9.85 9.79
CA LYS A 51 10.99 -8.95 9.49
C LYS A 51 11.84 -9.51 8.34
N PRO A 52 11.76 -8.94 7.12
CA PRO A 52 12.58 -9.38 5.99
C PRO A 52 14.08 -9.20 6.26
N ASN A 53 14.90 -10.08 5.69
CA ASN A 53 16.38 -10.06 5.89
C ASN A 53 17.04 -8.73 5.54
N LYS A 54 16.50 -8.01 4.55
CA LYS A 54 17.03 -6.72 4.11
C LYS A 54 16.44 -5.52 4.86
N TYR A 55 15.62 -5.74 5.88
CA TYR A 55 14.90 -4.67 6.59
C TYR A 55 15.84 -3.59 7.11
N ASP A 56 16.86 -3.96 7.87
CA ASP A 56 17.80 -3.00 8.48
C ASP A 56 18.63 -2.26 7.41
N TYR A 57 18.93 -2.88 6.29
CA TYR A 57 19.61 -2.24 5.15
C TYR A 57 18.71 -1.22 4.43
N LEU A 58 17.42 -1.47 4.33
CA LEU A 58 16.46 -0.63 3.60
C LEU A 58 15.92 0.52 4.48
N TYR A 59 15.55 0.20 5.71
CA TYR A 59 14.82 1.10 6.61
C TYR A 59 15.62 1.56 7.82
N GLY A 60 16.78 0.94 8.09
CA GLY A 60 17.69 1.37 9.15
C GLY A 60 18.20 2.79 8.96
N LEU A 61 18.59 3.45 10.05
CA LEU A 61 19.12 4.82 10.00
C LEU A 61 20.34 4.92 9.09
N TYR A 62 21.24 3.96 9.20
CA TYR A 62 22.45 3.86 8.39
C TYR A 62 22.61 2.46 7.81
N ARG A 63 23.21 2.39 6.64
CA ARG A 63 23.72 1.15 6.05
C ARG A 63 25.09 0.82 6.59
N PRO A 64 25.59 -0.44 6.46
CA PRO A 64 26.98 -0.77 6.81
C PRO A 64 27.98 0.16 6.13
N TRP A 65 28.99 0.63 6.87
CA TRP A 65 30.01 1.57 6.38
C TRP A 65 31.12 0.90 5.58
N ASN A 66 30.82 -0.13 4.84
CA ASN A 66 31.75 -1.05 4.18
C ASN A 66 31.93 -0.79 2.67
N THR A 67 31.14 0.09 2.08
CA THR A 67 31.26 0.45 0.66
C THR A 67 31.13 1.95 0.46
N MET A 68 31.78 2.48 -0.58
CA MET A 68 31.70 3.91 -0.94
C MET A 68 30.23 4.35 -1.18
N ASN A 69 29.41 3.49 -1.76
CA ASN A 69 27.98 3.78 -2.00
C ASN A 69 27.21 3.91 -0.67
N ASN A 70 27.47 3.03 0.28
CA ASN A 70 26.83 3.08 1.61
C ASN A 70 27.31 4.30 2.39
N ILE A 71 28.61 4.64 2.31
CA ILE A 71 29.16 5.85 2.94
C ILE A 71 28.46 7.09 2.35
N LYS A 72 28.40 7.23 1.02
CA LYS A 72 27.69 8.34 0.35
C LYS A 72 26.22 8.40 0.73
N TYR A 73 25.55 7.26 0.87
CA TYR A 73 24.17 7.16 1.31
C TYR A 73 24.02 7.67 2.74
N ASN A 74 24.86 7.21 3.67
CA ASN A 74 24.83 7.58 5.07
C ASN A 74 25.11 9.09 5.28
N LEU A 75 26.13 9.63 4.59
CA LEU A 75 26.46 11.06 4.67
C LEU A 75 25.28 11.97 4.29
N LYS A 76 24.47 11.57 3.31
CA LYS A 76 23.25 12.32 2.92
C LYS A 76 22.15 12.28 3.97
N ARG A 77 22.19 11.31 4.89
CA ARG A 77 21.18 11.11 5.95
C ARG A 77 21.56 11.75 7.29
N ILE A 78 22.83 12.00 7.52
CA ILE A 78 23.33 12.61 8.78
C ILE A 78 22.55 13.88 9.14
N PRO A 79 22.32 14.84 8.21
CA PRO A 79 21.59 16.07 8.54
C PRO A 79 20.13 15.83 8.96
N LEU A 80 19.53 14.71 8.53
CA LEU A 80 18.12 14.35 8.78
C LEU A 80 17.98 13.22 9.83
N ARG A 81 19.06 12.92 10.58
CA ARG A 81 19.04 11.74 11.48
C ARG A 81 17.95 11.77 12.54
N LYS A 82 17.60 12.95 13.02
CA LYS A 82 16.55 13.15 14.04
C LYS A 82 15.18 12.87 13.43
N GLU A 83 14.92 13.44 12.26
CA GLU A 83 13.66 13.31 11.52
C GLU A 83 13.45 11.86 11.07
N ILE A 84 14.49 11.19 10.57
CA ILE A 84 14.43 9.77 10.16
C ILE A 84 14.15 8.87 11.36
N LYS A 85 14.82 9.09 12.50
CA LYS A 85 14.54 8.33 13.73
C LYS A 85 13.12 8.58 14.23
N ASN A 86 12.68 9.84 14.22
CA ASN A 86 11.31 10.20 14.61
C ASN A 86 10.27 9.52 13.70
N GLN A 87 10.48 9.56 12.38
CA GLN A 87 9.56 8.90 11.44
C GLN A 87 9.48 7.39 11.70
N ALA A 88 10.64 6.71 11.86
CA ALA A 88 10.69 5.29 12.17
C ALA A 88 9.93 4.96 13.48
N TYR A 89 10.13 5.76 14.53
CA TYR A 89 9.42 5.66 15.80
C TYR A 89 7.90 5.85 15.63
N LEU A 90 7.48 6.86 14.87
CA LEU A 90 6.06 7.14 14.63
C LEU A 90 5.37 6.02 13.84
N PHE A 91 6.07 5.40 12.88
CA PHE A 91 5.56 4.23 12.17
C PHE A 91 5.44 3.02 13.09
N GLU A 92 6.44 2.79 13.97
CA GLU A 92 6.38 1.69 14.95
C GLU A 92 5.20 1.88 15.91
N ARG A 93 5.06 3.07 16.50
CA ARG A 93 3.92 3.40 17.37
C ARG A 93 2.56 3.23 16.68
N PHE A 94 2.48 3.55 15.39
CA PHE A 94 1.26 3.31 14.61
C PHE A 94 0.97 1.81 14.49
N ARG A 95 1.97 1.00 14.15
CA ARG A 95 1.82 -0.47 14.04
C ARG A 95 1.37 -1.09 15.36
N GLU A 96 2.08 -0.79 16.44
CA GLU A 96 1.73 -1.28 17.79
C GLU A 96 0.31 -0.93 18.22
N LYS A 97 -0.16 0.27 17.85
CA LYS A 97 -1.47 0.76 18.27
C LYS A 97 -2.62 0.31 17.36
N GLN A 98 -2.35 0.14 16.07
CA GLN A 98 -3.40 0.00 15.06
C GLN A 98 -3.43 -1.39 14.39
N LEU A 99 -2.40 -2.20 14.54
CA LEU A 99 -2.34 -3.55 14.01
C LEU A 99 -2.33 -4.56 15.18
N SER A 100 -3.12 -5.61 15.06
CA SER A 100 -2.97 -6.78 15.92
C SER A 100 -1.80 -7.59 15.38
N LEU A 101 -0.61 -7.43 15.96
CA LEU A 101 0.58 -8.15 15.54
C LEU A 101 0.65 -9.52 16.23
N SER A 102 1.22 -10.53 15.54
CA SER A 102 1.54 -11.80 16.17
C SER A 102 2.49 -11.61 17.37
N PRO A 103 2.36 -12.40 18.43
CA PRO A 103 3.20 -12.27 19.62
C PRO A 103 4.66 -12.64 19.37
N ILE A 104 4.95 -13.31 18.25
CA ILE A 104 6.28 -13.75 17.84
C ILE A 104 6.70 -12.92 16.61
N GLU A 105 7.91 -12.33 16.66
CA GLU A 105 8.54 -11.78 15.47
C GLU A 105 9.17 -12.93 14.66
N TYR A 106 8.78 -13.01 13.40
CA TYR A 106 9.31 -13.97 12.44
C TYR A 106 10.38 -13.32 11.54
N ASN A 107 11.28 -14.14 11.05
CA ASN A 107 12.31 -13.81 10.05
C ASN A 107 12.62 -15.05 9.22
N SER A 108 13.56 -14.98 8.29
CA SER A 108 13.92 -16.13 7.43
C SER A 108 14.40 -17.39 8.17
N LYS A 109 14.81 -17.27 9.45
CA LYS A 109 15.32 -18.41 10.21
C LYS A 109 14.22 -19.22 10.93
N ASN A 110 13.04 -18.61 11.11
CA ASN A 110 11.91 -19.22 11.82
C ASN A 110 10.57 -19.09 11.09
N ALA A 111 10.61 -18.67 9.81
CA ALA A 111 9.40 -18.51 8.99
C ALA A 111 8.64 -19.82 8.77
N ASP A 112 9.31 -20.96 8.82
CA ASP A 112 8.72 -22.30 8.76
C ASP A 112 7.73 -22.57 9.89
N LYS A 113 7.89 -21.89 11.03
CA LYS A 113 6.99 -22.02 12.20
C LYS A 113 5.68 -21.26 12.03
N ILE A 114 5.57 -20.34 11.07
CA ILE A 114 4.35 -19.56 10.83
C ILE A 114 3.16 -20.50 10.62
N GLY A 115 3.33 -21.57 9.82
CA GLY A 115 2.28 -22.52 9.49
C GLY A 115 1.65 -23.27 10.68
N ASN A 116 2.25 -23.20 11.88
CA ASN A 116 1.76 -23.93 13.05
C ASN A 116 0.65 -23.19 13.82
N PHE A 117 0.37 -21.93 13.48
CA PHE A 117 -0.47 -21.06 14.32
C PHE A 117 -1.76 -20.58 13.64
N TYR A 118 -1.92 -20.85 12.34
CA TYR A 118 -3.04 -20.32 11.56
C TYR A 118 -3.77 -21.40 10.81
N ASP A 119 -5.08 -21.23 10.65
CA ASP A 119 -5.92 -22.05 9.77
C ASP A 119 -5.87 -21.53 8.33
N VAL A 120 -5.73 -20.21 8.17
CA VAL A 120 -5.61 -19.53 6.91
C VAL A 120 -4.48 -18.52 6.95
N ILE A 121 -3.62 -18.52 5.95
CA ILE A 121 -2.65 -17.44 5.73
C ILE A 121 -3.08 -16.63 4.51
N VAL A 122 -3.35 -15.34 4.73
CA VAL A 122 -3.61 -14.37 3.68
C VAL A 122 -2.32 -13.61 3.38
N VAL A 123 -1.83 -13.71 2.15
CA VAL A 123 -0.64 -12.97 1.68
C VAL A 123 -1.09 -11.73 0.91
N GLY A 124 -0.50 -10.61 1.21
CA GLY A 124 -0.77 -9.36 0.49
C GLY A 124 -1.53 -8.34 1.34
N SER A 125 -1.87 -7.25 0.80
CA SER A 125 -1.63 -6.72 -0.53
C SER A 125 -0.20 -6.19 -0.69
N ASP A 126 -0.04 -5.12 -1.48
CA ASP A 126 1.20 -4.45 -1.85
C ASP A 126 2.12 -5.31 -2.75
N GLN A 127 3.32 -4.81 -3.01
CA GLN A 127 4.26 -5.38 -3.99
C GLN A 127 5.02 -6.61 -3.45
N VAL A 128 4.37 -7.43 -2.64
CA VAL A 128 4.97 -8.62 -2.01
C VAL A 128 5.44 -9.67 -3.03
N TRP A 129 4.88 -9.64 -4.23
CA TRP A 129 5.26 -10.52 -5.35
C TRP A 129 6.02 -9.80 -6.47
N ASN A 130 6.50 -8.57 -6.23
CA ASN A 130 7.40 -7.89 -7.15
C ASN A 130 8.84 -8.40 -6.96
N LEU A 131 9.28 -9.33 -7.76
CA LEU A 131 10.63 -9.93 -7.69
C LEU A 131 11.76 -8.92 -7.95
N ARG A 132 11.44 -7.73 -8.49
CA ARG A 132 12.39 -6.63 -8.69
C ARG A 132 12.48 -5.69 -7.49
N ALA A 133 11.57 -5.79 -6.54
CA ALA A 133 11.59 -4.98 -5.33
C ALA A 133 12.79 -5.36 -4.45
N LYS A 134 13.42 -4.36 -3.84
CA LYS A 134 14.58 -4.58 -2.97
C LYS A 134 14.24 -5.35 -1.70
N ASP A 135 13.00 -5.25 -1.25
CA ASP A 135 12.41 -5.88 -0.08
C ASP A 135 11.61 -7.15 -0.42
N CYS A 136 11.68 -7.62 -1.67
CA CYS A 136 11.13 -8.91 -2.05
C CYS A 136 11.78 -10.02 -1.21
N ASP A 137 10.94 -10.86 -0.63
CA ASP A 137 11.34 -12.02 0.15
C ASP A 137 10.47 -13.23 -0.24
N LEU A 138 11.11 -14.39 -0.43
CA LEU A 138 10.41 -15.59 -0.87
C LEU A 138 9.41 -16.13 0.16
N VAL A 139 9.49 -15.69 1.42
CA VAL A 139 8.52 -16.04 2.46
C VAL A 139 7.10 -15.63 2.07
N PHE A 140 6.92 -14.56 1.29
CA PHE A 140 5.61 -14.16 0.76
C PHE A 140 5.00 -15.13 -0.25
N PHE A 141 5.74 -16.15 -0.68
CA PHE A 141 5.23 -17.27 -1.48
C PHE A 141 4.94 -18.52 -0.65
N LEU A 142 5.03 -18.44 0.68
CA LEU A 142 4.79 -19.50 1.64
C LEU A 142 5.57 -20.80 1.30
N PRO A 143 6.92 -20.75 1.25
CA PRO A 143 7.75 -21.88 0.81
C PRO A 143 7.90 -22.98 1.84
N PHE A 144 7.12 -22.94 2.92
CA PHE A 144 7.13 -23.91 4.00
C PHE A 144 5.87 -24.79 3.98
N SER A 145 5.93 -25.91 4.70
CA SER A 145 4.78 -26.81 4.86
C SER A 145 3.69 -26.09 5.65
N PHE A 146 2.49 -26.09 5.11
CA PHE A 146 1.31 -25.51 5.73
C PHE A 146 0.09 -26.33 5.36
N ALA A 147 -0.57 -26.90 6.36
CA ALA A 147 -1.76 -27.73 6.19
C ALA A 147 -3.04 -26.91 6.01
N GLY A 148 -2.99 -25.63 6.43
CA GLY A 148 -4.10 -24.70 6.32
C GLY A 148 -4.25 -24.10 4.93
N ARG A 149 -5.15 -23.15 4.78
CA ARG A 149 -5.52 -22.55 3.52
C ARG A 149 -4.62 -21.38 3.13
N LYS A 150 -4.08 -21.39 1.92
CA LYS A 150 -3.22 -20.34 1.36
C LYS A 150 -4.03 -19.43 0.44
N VAL A 151 -4.18 -18.18 0.83
CA VAL A 151 -4.94 -17.16 0.08
C VAL A 151 -4.03 -15.99 -0.26
N SER A 152 -4.07 -15.46 -1.47
CA SER A 152 -3.47 -14.17 -1.75
C SER A 152 -4.54 -13.12 -2.00
N TYR A 153 -4.38 -11.92 -1.44
CA TYR A 153 -5.29 -10.81 -1.64
C TYR A 153 -4.60 -9.62 -2.29
N ALA A 154 -4.99 -9.31 -3.54
CA ALA A 154 -4.54 -8.15 -4.30
C ALA A 154 -3.02 -7.93 -4.22
N CYS A 155 -2.20 -9.00 -4.28
CA CYS A 155 -0.76 -8.90 -4.39
C CYS A 155 -0.40 -8.12 -5.64
N SER A 156 0.69 -7.35 -5.60
CA SER A 156 1.18 -6.63 -6.77
C SER A 156 2.49 -7.26 -7.25
N ILE A 157 2.56 -7.52 -8.53
CA ILE A 157 3.79 -7.93 -9.21
C ILE A 157 4.50 -6.75 -9.86
N ASN A 158 3.83 -5.57 -9.92
CA ASN A 158 4.30 -4.36 -10.60
C ASN A 158 4.79 -4.69 -12.03
N ASP A 159 6.02 -4.27 -12.38
CA ASP A 159 6.62 -4.53 -13.70
C ASP A 159 7.39 -5.86 -13.77
N THR A 160 7.15 -6.80 -12.84
CA THR A 160 7.80 -8.12 -12.91
C THR A 160 7.24 -8.94 -14.07
N ASP A 161 8.13 -9.47 -14.89
CA ASP A 161 7.76 -10.45 -15.91
C ASP A 161 7.92 -11.84 -15.32
N TYR A 162 6.80 -12.51 -15.10
CA TYR A 162 6.75 -13.90 -14.69
C TYR A 162 6.86 -14.77 -15.94
N THR A 163 8.10 -15.22 -16.26
CA THR A 163 8.41 -16.09 -17.40
C THR A 163 9.28 -17.26 -16.94
N GLU A 164 9.28 -18.35 -17.70
CA GLU A 164 10.11 -19.52 -17.39
C GLU A 164 11.61 -19.20 -17.36
N GLU A 165 12.04 -18.23 -18.18
CA GLU A 165 13.44 -17.79 -18.22
C GLU A 165 13.87 -17.02 -16.97
N ARG A 166 12.94 -16.37 -16.28
CA ARG A 166 13.20 -15.44 -15.15
C ARG A 166 12.81 -15.98 -13.80
N CYS A 167 11.91 -16.95 -13.77
CA CYS A 167 11.33 -17.49 -12.55
C CYS A 167 11.52 -19.01 -12.51
N SER A 168 11.86 -19.54 -11.34
CA SER A 168 12.12 -20.97 -11.16
C SER A 168 10.83 -21.81 -11.14
N ASP A 169 10.95 -23.08 -11.52
CA ASP A 169 9.86 -24.05 -11.38
C ASP A 169 9.37 -24.19 -9.93
N GLU A 170 10.26 -24.00 -8.96
CA GLU A 170 9.92 -24.02 -7.55
C GLU A 170 8.95 -22.87 -7.19
N LEU A 171 9.21 -21.66 -7.68
CA LEU A 171 8.32 -20.53 -7.51
C LEU A 171 6.93 -20.80 -8.12
N ARG A 172 6.90 -21.45 -9.29
CA ARG A 172 5.64 -21.86 -9.93
C ARG A 172 4.87 -22.87 -9.09
N LYS A 173 5.57 -23.86 -8.52
CA LYS A 173 4.95 -24.85 -7.62
C LYS A 173 4.36 -24.16 -6.39
N GLN A 174 5.08 -23.22 -5.78
CA GLN A 174 4.60 -22.44 -4.63
C GLN A 174 3.35 -21.65 -5.00
N LEU A 175 3.32 -20.92 -6.11
CA LEU A 175 2.13 -20.21 -6.58
C LEU A 175 0.95 -21.17 -6.83
N CYS A 176 1.20 -22.31 -7.47
CA CYS A 176 0.17 -23.33 -7.68
C CYS A 176 -0.34 -23.96 -6.38
N SER A 177 0.39 -23.85 -5.27
CA SER A 177 -0.07 -24.36 -3.96
C SER A 177 -1.08 -23.43 -3.26
N PHE A 178 -1.23 -22.19 -3.70
CA PHE A 178 -2.25 -21.31 -3.15
C PHE A 178 -3.65 -21.81 -3.51
N ASP A 179 -4.56 -21.79 -2.58
CA ASP A 179 -5.97 -22.15 -2.81
C ASP A 179 -6.72 -21.08 -3.59
N PHE A 180 -6.35 -19.82 -3.35
CA PHE A 180 -6.90 -18.66 -4.06
C PHE A 180 -5.79 -17.66 -4.39
N ILE A 181 -5.81 -17.14 -5.63
CA ILE A 181 -4.83 -16.17 -6.11
C ILE A 181 -5.53 -14.92 -6.62
N SER A 182 -5.15 -13.76 -6.08
CA SER A 182 -5.57 -12.48 -6.64
C SER A 182 -4.43 -11.46 -6.69
N ILE A 183 -4.46 -10.66 -7.76
CA ILE A 183 -3.50 -9.62 -8.10
C ILE A 183 -4.22 -8.29 -8.17
N ARG A 184 -3.51 -7.19 -7.93
CA ARG A 184 -4.07 -5.83 -7.99
C ARG A 184 -4.16 -5.29 -9.42
N GLU A 185 -3.20 -5.64 -10.27
CA GLU A 185 -3.10 -5.19 -11.67
C GLU A 185 -3.75 -6.22 -12.62
N LYS A 186 -4.53 -5.74 -13.60
CA LYS A 186 -5.16 -6.63 -14.60
C LYS A 186 -4.11 -7.34 -15.45
N SER A 187 -3.14 -6.60 -16.00
CA SER A 187 -2.05 -7.21 -16.76
C SER A 187 -1.20 -8.15 -15.91
N GLY A 188 -1.05 -7.84 -14.61
CA GLY A 188 -0.40 -8.70 -13.65
C GLY A 188 -1.10 -10.05 -13.48
N SER A 189 -2.44 -10.04 -13.43
CA SER A 189 -3.22 -11.27 -13.33
C SER A 189 -3.05 -12.14 -14.59
N GLU A 190 -3.07 -11.54 -15.77
CA GLU A 190 -2.88 -12.23 -17.04
C GLU A 190 -1.47 -12.85 -17.14
N LYS A 191 -0.43 -12.08 -16.78
CA LYS A 191 0.96 -12.58 -16.74
C LYS A 191 1.12 -13.77 -15.79
N LEU A 192 0.58 -13.66 -14.58
CA LEU A 192 0.68 -14.72 -13.59
C LEU A 192 -0.14 -15.95 -13.99
N GLN A 193 -1.33 -15.74 -14.55
CA GLN A 193 -2.19 -16.80 -15.09
C GLN A 193 -1.45 -17.64 -16.14
N ASN A 194 -0.75 -16.97 -17.07
CA ASN A 194 0.07 -17.63 -18.10
C ASN A 194 1.26 -18.38 -17.48
N TYR A 195 1.96 -17.76 -16.53
CA TYR A 195 3.12 -18.38 -15.88
C TYR A 195 2.78 -19.67 -15.14
N ILE A 196 1.60 -19.75 -14.52
CA ILE A 196 1.11 -20.97 -13.86
C ILE A 196 0.36 -21.93 -14.82
N PHE A 197 0.48 -21.71 -16.13
CA PHE A 197 -0.15 -22.55 -17.16
C PHE A 197 -1.67 -22.74 -17.01
N ASN A 198 -2.36 -21.69 -16.59
CA ASN A 198 -3.82 -21.70 -16.34
C ASN A 198 -4.29 -22.80 -15.35
N LYS A 199 -3.40 -23.32 -14.51
CA LYS A 199 -3.78 -24.34 -13.50
C LYS A 199 -4.78 -23.85 -12.49
N LYS A 200 -4.80 -22.52 -12.25
CA LYS A 200 -5.74 -21.85 -11.35
C LYS A 200 -6.14 -20.51 -11.94
N LYS A 201 -7.36 -20.06 -11.65
CA LYS A 201 -7.82 -18.72 -12.01
C LYS A 201 -7.12 -17.68 -11.12
N VAL A 202 -6.59 -16.64 -11.75
CA VAL A 202 -6.03 -15.47 -11.07
C VAL A 202 -7.02 -14.31 -11.16
N TYR A 203 -7.46 -13.82 -10.03
CA TYR A 203 -8.46 -12.75 -9.93
C TYR A 203 -7.78 -11.37 -9.89
N THR A 204 -8.50 -10.34 -10.35
CA THR A 204 -8.07 -8.95 -10.16
C THR A 204 -8.97 -8.30 -9.11
N LEU A 205 -8.38 -7.89 -7.98
CA LEU A 205 -9.10 -7.30 -6.85
C LEU A 205 -8.55 -5.92 -6.50
N LEU A 206 -9.39 -5.11 -5.83
CA LEU A 206 -9.00 -3.77 -5.37
C LEU A 206 -7.94 -3.84 -4.27
N ASP A 207 -7.08 -2.82 -4.28
CA ASP A 207 -6.20 -2.55 -3.12
C ASP A 207 -7.04 -2.42 -1.84
N PRO A 208 -6.59 -2.99 -0.70
CA PRO A 208 -7.34 -2.96 0.55
C PRO A 208 -7.74 -1.57 1.02
N THR A 209 -6.94 -0.53 0.74
CA THR A 209 -7.28 0.83 1.13
C THR A 209 -8.62 1.29 0.58
N LEU A 210 -9.03 0.77 -0.57
CA LEU A 210 -10.30 1.09 -1.24
C LEU A 210 -11.49 0.25 -0.76
N LEU A 211 -11.26 -0.77 0.07
CA LEU A 211 -12.31 -1.55 0.73
C LEU A 211 -12.92 -0.79 1.91
N CYS A 212 -12.21 0.22 2.40
CA CYS A 212 -12.62 1.07 3.48
C CYS A 212 -13.12 2.43 2.98
N ASP A 213 -14.07 3.00 3.70
CA ASP A 213 -14.59 4.35 3.45
C ASP A 213 -13.90 5.39 4.35
N LYS A 214 -14.15 6.67 4.06
CA LYS A 214 -13.61 7.78 4.88
C LYS A 214 -13.96 7.69 6.37
N GLU A 215 -15.11 7.10 6.69
CA GLU A 215 -15.54 6.91 8.08
C GLU A 215 -14.70 5.83 8.79
N ASP A 216 -14.29 4.77 8.09
CA ASP A 216 -13.38 3.76 8.65
C ASP A 216 -12.03 4.40 9.05
N TYR A 217 -11.52 5.35 8.25
CA TYR A 217 -10.25 6.06 8.52
C TYR A 217 -10.39 7.18 9.57
N LYS A 218 -11.59 7.57 9.97
CA LYS A 218 -11.83 8.71 10.88
C LYS A 218 -11.09 8.56 12.21
N SER A 219 -11.04 7.35 12.75
CA SER A 219 -10.35 7.04 14.01
C SER A 219 -8.83 7.17 13.94
N LEU A 220 -8.26 7.12 12.73
CA LEU A 220 -6.83 7.25 12.51
C LEU A 220 -6.39 8.70 12.33
N VAL A 221 -7.29 9.59 11.94
CA VAL A 221 -6.93 10.98 11.60
C VAL A 221 -6.96 11.84 12.86
N THR A 222 -5.87 12.57 13.08
CA THR A 222 -5.71 13.53 14.16
C THR A 222 -6.36 14.89 13.84
N ASP A 223 -6.29 15.85 14.77
CA ASP A 223 -6.68 17.22 14.52
C ASP A 223 -5.87 17.86 13.39
N ARG A 224 -6.50 18.83 12.70
CA ARG A 224 -5.92 19.51 11.54
C ARG A 224 -4.53 20.08 11.85
N ILE A 225 -3.51 19.58 11.14
CA ILE A 225 -2.10 19.96 11.31
C ILE A 225 -1.83 21.34 10.69
N VAL A 226 -2.18 21.52 9.42
CA VAL A 226 -2.01 22.76 8.67
C VAL A 226 -3.29 23.57 8.76
N LYS A 227 -3.22 24.77 9.34
CA LYS A 227 -4.43 25.59 9.62
C LYS A 227 -4.96 26.32 8.38
N GLU A 228 -4.08 26.72 7.47
CA GLU A 228 -4.43 27.37 6.20
C GLU A 228 -4.91 26.38 5.13
N ASN A 229 -5.46 26.90 4.05
CA ASN A 229 -5.76 26.12 2.86
C ASN A 229 -4.46 25.85 2.10
N TYR A 230 -4.29 24.64 1.51
CA TYR A 230 -3.06 24.24 0.87
C TYR A 230 -3.26 23.23 -0.26
N VAL A 231 -2.31 23.23 -1.17
CA VAL A 231 -2.11 22.15 -2.14
C VAL A 231 -1.21 21.09 -1.49
N PHE A 232 -1.63 19.83 -1.51
CA PHE A 232 -0.84 18.73 -1.00
C PHE A 232 -0.16 17.99 -2.15
N LEU A 233 1.16 18.04 -2.21
CA LEU A 233 1.96 17.25 -3.13
C LEU A 233 2.36 15.94 -2.45
N TYR A 234 1.90 14.82 -2.99
CA TYR A 234 2.32 13.50 -2.50
C TYR A 234 2.86 12.61 -3.61
N ASN A 235 4.16 12.32 -3.52
CA ASN A 235 4.85 11.36 -4.38
C ASN A 235 5.77 10.48 -3.53
N VAL A 236 5.83 9.19 -3.84
CA VAL A 236 6.76 8.24 -3.18
C VAL A 236 8.21 8.62 -3.50
N TRP A 237 8.44 9.10 -4.71
CA TRP A 237 9.73 9.60 -5.20
C TRP A 237 9.56 11.04 -5.65
N THR A 238 10.49 11.90 -5.25
CA THR A 238 10.48 13.29 -5.69
C THR A 238 10.66 13.37 -7.21
N SER A 239 9.69 13.95 -7.91
CA SER A 239 9.70 14.12 -9.36
C SER A 239 9.62 15.59 -9.72
N GLU A 240 10.29 15.97 -10.81
CA GLU A 240 10.22 17.31 -11.35
C GLU A 240 8.81 17.63 -11.88
N ALA A 241 8.14 16.65 -12.50
CA ALA A 241 6.79 16.83 -13.02
C ALA A 241 5.78 17.12 -11.91
N GLY A 242 5.84 16.37 -10.80
CA GLY A 242 4.99 16.62 -9.63
C GLY A 242 5.25 18.00 -9.00
N ILE A 243 6.53 18.42 -8.90
CA ILE A 243 6.90 19.73 -8.39
C ILE A 243 6.34 20.84 -9.29
N GLN A 244 6.55 20.77 -10.61
CA GLN A 244 6.07 21.78 -11.55
C GLN A 244 4.55 21.88 -11.57
N ALA A 245 3.85 20.73 -11.56
CA ALA A 245 2.40 20.70 -11.48
C ALA A 245 1.86 21.31 -10.18
N ALA A 246 2.48 20.99 -9.04
CA ALA A 246 2.06 21.54 -7.75
C ALA A 246 2.30 23.05 -7.68
N LYS A 247 3.39 23.55 -8.21
CA LYS A 247 3.67 25.00 -8.30
C LYS A 247 2.65 25.71 -9.18
N TYR A 248 2.38 25.19 -10.38
CA TYR A 248 1.38 25.74 -11.27
C TYR A 248 -0.01 25.85 -10.62
N ILE A 249 -0.44 24.79 -9.94
CA ILE A 249 -1.73 24.78 -9.23
C ILE A 249 -1.72 25.73 -8.03
N SER A 250 -0.60 25.81 -7.30
CA SER A 250 -0.39 26.75 -6.20
C SER A 250 -0.55 28.21 -6.63
N GLU A 251 0.01 28.57 -7.78
CA GLU A 251 -0.09 29.93 -8.37
C GLU A 251 -1.54 30.27 -8.71
N ILE A 252 -2.29 29.35 -9.35
CA ILE A 252 -3.70 29.57 -9.72
C ILE A 252 -4.61 29.67 -8.49
N LEU A 253 -4.40 28.77 -7.49
CA LEU A 253 -5.25 28.70 -6.31
C LEU A 253 -4.81 29.67 -5.22
N HIS A 254 -3.70 30.37 -5.35
CA HIS A 254 -3.08 31.24 -4.33
C HIS A 254 -2.93 30.54 -2.97
N MET A 255 -2.44 29.30 -3.00
CA MET A 255 -2.27 28.45 -1.81
C MET A 255 -0.84 27.91 -1.72
N PRO A 256 -0.25 27.80 -0.51
CA PRO A 256 1.05 27.17 -0.34
C PRO A 256 1.00 25.68 -0.70
N VAL A 257 2.16 25.14 -1.11
CA VAL A 257 2.31 23.70 -1.34
C VAL A 257 2.95 23.05 -0.12
N TYR A 258 2.30 22.06 0.42
CA TYR A 258 2.83 21.19 1.46
C TYR A 258 3.13 19.81 0.94
N THR A 259 4.13 19.17 1.50
CA THR A 259 4.40 17.74 1.36
C THR A 259 4.82 17.15 2.70
N ILE A 260 4.66 15.84 2.85
CA ILE A 260 5.16 15.09 4.01
C ILE A 260 6.47 14.38 3.64
N MET A 261 7.38 14.25 4.58
CA MET A 261 8.67 13.61 4.32
C MET A 261 8.49 12.13 3.90
N THR A 262 8.82 11.84 2.65
CA THR A 262 8.98 10.49 2.10
C THR A 262 10.45 10.21 1.79
N ALA A 263 11.20 11.27 1.46
CA ALA A 263 12.63 11.19 1.18
C ALA A 263 13.45 11.19 2.47
N SER A 264 14.43 10.32 2.52
CA SER A 264 15.36 10.21 3.64
C SER A 264 16.76 10.76 3.31
N ASN A 265 16.85 11.65 2.33
CA ASN A 265 18.10 12.30 1.96
C ASN A 265 17.96 13.83 1.80
N ILE A 266 18.95 14.54 2.30
CA ILE A 266 18.91 16.01 2.38
C ILE A 266 18.85 16.70 1.00
N LYS A 267 19.35 16.07 -0.07
CA LYS A 267 19.32 16.70 -1.40
C LYS A 267 17.90 16.81 -1.92
N GLU A 268 17.08 15.78 -1.72
CA GLU A 268 15.67 15.81 -2.13
C GLU A 268 14.87 16.81 -1.31
N ILE A 269 15.10 16.86 0.02
CA ILE A 269 14.44 17.85 0.88
C ILE A 269 14.79 19.27 0.42
N LYS A 270 16.08 19.57 0.22
CA LYS A 270 16.54 20.89 -0.26
C LYS A 270 15.99 21.22 -1.65
N MET A 271 15.81 20.23 -2.52
CA MET A 271 15.22 20.44 -3.85
C MET A 271 13.75 20.87 -3.73
N LEU A 272 12.99 20.22 -2.86
CA LEU A 272 11.59 20.59 -2.58
C LEU A 272 11.52 22.01 -2.00
N GLU A 273 12.28 22.29 -0.95
CA GLU A 273 12.33 23.60 -0.27
C GLU A 273 12.76 24.72 -1.22
N LYS A 274 13.77 24.49 -2.08
CA LYS A 274 14.20 25.44 -3.12
C LYS A 274 13.10 25.78 -4.12
N ASN A 275 12.16 24.87 -4.33
CA ASN A 275 10.99 25.07 -5.18
C ASN A 275 9.78 25.67 -4.43
N GLY A 276 9.97 26.14 -3.19
CA GLY A 276 8.91 26.76 -2.39
C GLY A 276 7.93 25.76 -1.76
N ILE A 277 8.28 24.47 -1.73
CA ILE A 277 7.43 23.42 -1.16
C ILE A 277 7.78 23.25 0.33
N LEU A 278 6.77 23.38 1.20
CA LEU A 278 6.88 23.23 2.63
C LEU A 278 6.88 21.75 3.01
N VAL A 279 8.02 21.25 3.51
CA VAL A 279 8.21 19.84 3.83
C VAL A 279 7.96 19.60 5.32
N GLU A 280 6.89 18.88 5.66
CA GLU A 280 6.66 18.42 7.02
C GLU A 280 7.60 17.24 7.34
N LYS A 281 8.44 17.42 8.36
CA LYS A 281 9.51 16.48 8.75
C LYS A 281 9.34 15.88 10.13
N THR A 282 8.43 16.41 10.93
CA THR A 282 8.24 16.02 12.33
C THR A 282 6.98 15.23 12.57
N LYS A 283 5.86 15.66 11.99
CA LYS A 283 4.57 14.97 12.00
C LYS A 283 4.47 14.07 10.76
N THR A 284 5.09 12.90 10.87
CA THR A 284 5.30 11.98 9.75
C THR A 284 4.78 10.56 10.03
N SER A 285 3.81 10.42 10.94
CA SER A 285 3.12 9.16 11.16
C SER A 285 2.15 8.83 10.01
N PRO A 286 1.72 7.57 9.85
CA PRO A 286 0.62 7.24 8.95
C PRO A 286 -0.67 8.01 9.24
N SER A 287 -0.95 8.35 10.50
CA SER A 287 -2.08 9.21 10.89
C SER A 287 -1.92 10.65 10.39
N ASP A 288 -0.71 11.20 10.47
CA ASP A 288 -0.41 12.54 9.95
C ASP A 288 -0.54 12.58 8.42
N PHE A 289 -0.10 11.53 7.74
CA PHE A 289 -0.27 11.37 6.30
C PHE A 289 -1.75 11.43 5.89
N LEU A 290 -2.63 10.70 6.58
CA LEU A 290 -4.08 10.77 6.35
C LEU A 290 -4.65 12.16 6.64
N ASN A 291 -4.10 12.85 7.65
CA ASN A 291 -4.48 14.23 7.98
C ASN A 291 -4.21 15.19 6.81
N PHE A 292 -3.03 15.08 6.19
CA PHE A 292 -2.71 15.88 5.01
C PHE A 292 -3.69 15.66 3.85
N PHE A 293 -4.14 14.43 3.60
CA PHE A 293 -5.18 14.19 2.59
C PHE A 293 -6.54 14.76 3.00
N LYS A 294 -6.96 14.49 4.24
CA LYS A 294 -8.29 14.90 4.72
C LYS A 294 -8.50 16.40 4.63
N TYR A 295 -7.48 17.20 4.87
CA TYR A 295 -7.59 18.66 4.96
C TYR A 295 -7.00 19.42 3.78
N ALA A 296 -6.43 18.73 2.78
CA ALA A 296 -5.98 19.36 1.55
C ALA A 296 -7.12 20.05 0.80
N SER A 297 -6.86 21.24 0.27
CA SER A 297 -7.77 21.91 -0.65
C SER A 297 -7.67 21.33 -2.05
N TYR A 298 -6.48 20.90 -2.44
CA TYR A 298 -6.19 20.23 -3.71
C TYR A 298 -5.04 19.24 -3.53
N VAL A 299 -5.05 18.12 -4.25
CA VAL A 299 -3.97 17.12 -4.21
C VAL A 299 -3.30 16.98 -5.57
N VAL A 300 -1.97 16.97 -5.59
CA VAL A 300 -1.14 16.64 -6.75
C VAL A 300 -0.37 15.37 -6.43
N THR A 301 -0.48 14.35 -7.28
CA THR A 301 0.19 13.08 -7.02
C THR A 301 0.57 12.33 -8.29
N GLU A 302 1.57 11.47 -8.19
CA GLU A 302 1.94 10.44 -9.18
C GLU A 302 1.78 9.03 -8.56
N SER A 303 1.29 8.95 -7.32
CA SER A 303 1.24 7.72 -6.53
C SER A 303 -0.14 7.07 -6.59
N PHE A 304 -0.15 5.73 -6.69
CA PHE A 304 -1.39 4.96 -6.54
C PHE A 304 -2.10 5.29 -5.22
N HIS A 305 -1.39 5.22 -4.08
CA HIS A 305 -2.00 5.53 -2.79
C HIS A 305 -2.36 7.01 -2.64
N GLY A 306 -1.62 7.92 -3.31
CA GLY A 306 -2.01 9.31 -3.39
C GLY A 306 -3.38 9.49 -4.07
N THR A 307 -3.60 8.80 -5.17
CA THR A 307 -4.89 8.78 -5.87
C THR A 307 -5.98 8.11 -5.02
N ALA A 308 -5.67 6.96 -4.43
CA ALA A 308 -6.64 6.24 -3.58
C ALA A 308 -7.12 7.09 -2.39
N PHE A 309 -6.20 7.73 -1.66
CA PHE A 309 -6.58 8.59 -0.53
C PHE A 309 -7.26 9.90 -0.95
N SER A 310 -6.95 10.44 -2.14
CA SER A 310 -7.71 11.56 -2.70
C SER A 310 -9.17 11.18 -2.94
N LEU A 311 -9.42 9.98 -3.48
CA LEU A 311 -10.77 9.43 -3.67
C LEU A 311 -11.47 9.15 -2.34
N ILE A 312 -10.77 8.55 -1.37
CA ILE A 312 -11.32 8.20 -0.05
C ILE A 312 -11.75 9.44 0.71
N PHE A 313 -10.90 10.49 0.76
CA PHE A 313 -11.20 11.74 1.46
C PHE A 313 -11.93 12.77 0.61
N GLU A 314 -12.34 12.41 -0.62
CA GLU A 314 -13.13 13.27 -1.51
C GLU A 314 -12.45 14.62 -1.77
N ARG A 315 -11.13 14.57 -2.05
CA ARG A 315 -10.37 15.78 -2.36
C ARG A 315 -10.27 16.03 -3.86
N PRO A 316 -10.41 17.29 -4.30
CA PRO A 316 -10.02 17.65 -5.67
C PRO A 316 -8.57 17.23 -5.91
N PHE A 317 -8.29 16.60 -7.04
CA PHE A 317 -6.93 16.13 -7.32
C PHE A 317 -6.62 16.08 -8.81
N VAL A 318 -5.34 16.04 -9.10
CA VAL A 318 -4.80 15.65 -10.39
C VAL A 318 -3.67 14.63 -10.19
N CYS A 319 -3.67 13.64 -11.05
CA CYS A 319 -2.60 12.66 -11.14
C CYS A 319 -1.72 13.02 -12.34
N VAL A 320 -0.48 13.44 -12.08
CA VAL A 320 0.46 13.87 -13.12
C VAL A 320 1.57 12.85 -13.22
N SER A 321 1.80 12.28 -14.39
CA SER A 321 2.85 11.27 -14.55
C SER A 321 3.76 11.59 -15.74
N LYS A 322 5.05 11.26 -15.55
CA LYS A 322 6.01 11.16 -16.67
C LYS A 322 5.80 9.91 -17.51
N ARG A 323 5.24 8.85 -16.91
CA ARG A 323 4.96 7.57 -17.57
C ARG A 323 3.53 7.58 -18.07
N THR A 324 3.34 7.40 -19.34
CA THR A 324 2.02 7.44 -19.98
C THR A 324 1.07 6.30 -19.59
N ASN A 325 1.53 5.28 -18.83
CA ASN A 325 0.75 4.07 -18.53
C ASN A 325 1.13 3.45 -17.18
N ASP A 326 0.88 4.12 -16.05
CA ASP A 326 0.77 3.37 -14.78
C ASP A 326 -0.61 2.70 -14.74
N GLU A 327 -0.67 1.43 -15.11
CA GLU A 327 -1.91 0.66 -15.21
C GLU A 327 -2.73 0.70 -13.91
N ARG A 328 -2.08 0.73 -12.75
CA ARG A 328 -2.77 0.78 -11.44
C ARG A 328 -3.58 2.06 -11.29
N LEU A 329 -3.01 3.20 -11.75
CA LEU A 329 -3.68 4.50 -11.72
C LEU A 329 -4.80 4.55 -12.76
N VAL A 330 -4.53 4.06 -13.96
CA VAL A 330 -5.53 4.01 -15.03
C VAL A 330 -6.73 3.16 -14.60
N ASN A 331 -6.49 1.96 -14.08
CA ASN A 331 -7.56 1.04 -13.68
C ASN A 331 -8.48 1.62 -12.61
N ILE A 332 -7.91 2.25 -11.56
CA ILE A 332 -8.74 2.86 -10.51
C ILE A 332 -9.51 4.07 -11.03
N LEU A 333 -8.88 4.92 -11.84
CA LEU A 333 -9.54 6.11 -12.39
C LEU A 333 -10.61 5.77 -13.42
N GLU A 334 -10.41 4.73 -14.23
CA GLU A 334 -11.44 4.20 -15.14
C GLU A 334 -12.62 3.61 -14.37
N LEU A 335 -12.37 2.82 -13.33
CA LEU A 335 -13.41 2.25 -12.47
C LEU A 335 -14.36 3.32 -11.95
N VAL A 336 -13.82 4.43 -11.46
CA VAL A 336 -14.63 5.51 -10.89
C VAL A 336 -15.07 6.57 -11.91
N GLY A 337 -14.63 6.47 -13.18
CA GLY A 337 -15.00 7.39 -14.26
C GLY A 337 -14.22 8.72 -14.23
N LEU A 338 -13.00 8.72 -13.70
CA LEU A 338 -12.15 9.91 -13.55
C LEU A 338 -10.83 9.81 -14.33
N LYS A 339 -10.81 9.10 -15.46
CA LYS A 339 -9.59 8.95 -16.30
C LYS A 339 -9.02 10.31 -16.72
N ASN A 340 -9.86 11.32 -16.91
CA ASN A 340 -9.48 12.70 -17.22
C ASN A 340 -8.68 13.40 -16.12
N ARG A 341 -8.57 12.83 -14.92
CA ARG A 341 -7.70 13.32 -13.84
C ARG A 341 -6.27 12.78 -13.93
N TYR A 342 -5.99 11.91 -14.89
CA TYR A 342 -4.64 11.41 -15.20
C TYR A 342 -4.14 12.12 -16.45
N ILE A 343 -3.18 13.05 -16.28
CA ILE A 343 -2.70 13.94 -17.34
C ILE A 343 -1.18 13.93 -17.44
N LYS A 344 -0.65 14.33 -18.58
CA LYS A 344 0.77 14.65 -18.73
C LYS A 344 1.03 16.06 -18.19
N LEU A 345 2.26 16.32 -17.75
CA LEU A 345 2.66 17.65 -17.30
C LEU A 345 2.41 18.72 -18.36
N SER A 346 2.63 18.40 -19.65
CA SER A 346 2.37 19.33 -20.78
C SER A 346 0.91 19.71 -20.94
N GLU A 347 -0.01 18.99 -20.34
CA GLU A 347 -1.46 19.22 -20.42
C GLU A 347 -1.99 20.05 -19.23
N ILE A 348 -1.13 20.34 -18.24
CA ILE A 348 -1.55 20.97 -16.97
C ILE A 348 -2.15 22.36 -17.18
N SER A 349 -1.64 23.15 -18.14
CA SER A 349 -2.13 24.50 -18.43
C SER A 349 -3.53 24.53 -19.05
N GLY A 350 -3.94 23.46 -19.72
CA GLY A 350 -5.28 23.29 -20.28
C GLY A 350 -6.24 22.51 -19.34
N PHE A 351 -5.75 22.10 -18.18
CA PHE A 351 -6.55 21.31 -17.26
C PHE A 351 -7.46 22.20 -16.39
N ASP A 352 -8.76 21.93 -16.43
CA ASP A 352 -9.75 22.68 -15.64
C ASP A 352 -9.72 22.24 -14.17
N LEU A 353 -9.03 23.04 -13.34
CA LEU A 353 -8.92 22.82 -11.90
C LEU A 353 -10.25 23.02 -11.15
N THR A 354 -11.17 23.79 -11.74
CA THR A 354 -12.45 24.15 -11.11
C THR A 354 -13.53 23.11 -11.31
N LYS A 355 -13.34 22.21 -12.28
CA LYS A 355 -14.31 21.16 -12.60
C LYS A 355 -14.55 20.26 -11.40
N PRO A 356 -15.75 20.26 -10.81
CA PRO A 356 -16.04 19.46 -9.63
C PRO A 356 -15.97 17.97 -9.95
N ILE A 357 -15.65 17.18 -8.92
CA ILE A 357 -15.75 15.73 -8.96
C ILE A 357 -17.09 15.34 -8.32
N ASP A 358 -17.90 14.58 -9.05
CA ASP A 358 -19.13 13.99 -8.51
C ASP A 358 -18.76 12.79 -7.59
N TYR A 359 -18.48 13.13 -6.33
CA TYR A 359 -18.11 12.12 -5.33
C TYR A 359 -19.27 11.20 -4.92
N VAL A 360 -20.52 11.55 -5.18
CA VAL A 360 -21.65 10.65 -5.00
C VAL A 360 -21.51 9.46 -5.94
N ARG A 361 -21.37 9.73 -7.23
CA ARG A 361 -21.18 8.70 -8.27
C ARG A 361 -19.86 7.92 -8.11
N VAL A 362 -18.77 8.61 -7.74
CA VAL A 362 -17.47 7.97 -7.46
C VAL A 362 -17.59 6.95 -6.33
N ASN A 363 -18.24 7.35 -5.22
CA ASN A 363 -18.40 6.49 -4.05
C ASN A 363 -19.34 5.31 -4.32
N GLU A 364 -20.41 5.50 -5.10
CA GLU A 364 -21.29 4.40 -5.52
C GLU A 364 -20.50 3.31 -6.25
N LYS A 365 -19.72 3.69 -7.26
CA LYS A 365 -18.90 2.75 -8.05
C LYS A 365 -17.82 2.07 -7.18
N LYS A 366 -17.09 2.87 -6.37
CA LYS A 366 -16.07 2.36 -5.45
C LYS A 366 -16.66 1.35 -4.48
N ARG A 367 -17.77 1.67 -3.83
CA ARG A 367 -18.45 0.79 -2.84
C ARG A 367 -19.01 -0.47 -3.48
N ALA A 368 -19.57 -0.37 -4.69
CA ALA A 368 -20.05 -1.56 -5.40
C ALA A 368 -18.91 -2.55 -5.66
N LYS A 369 -17.77 -2.05 -6.18
CA LYS A 369 -16.60 -2.91 -6.43
C LYS A 369 -15.96 -3.39 -5.12
N ALA A 370 -15.92 -2.57 -4.08
CA ALA A 370 -15.40 -2.97 -2.77
C ALA A 370 -16.22 -4.12 -2.16
N ARG A 371 -17.56 -4.07 -2.22
CA ARG A 371 -18.44 -5.16 -1.76
C ARG A 371 -18.14 -6.48 -2.50
N GLU A 372 -18.06 -6.43 -3.83
CA GLU A 372 -17.68 -7.60 -4.65
C GLU A 372 -16.32 -8.18 -4.18
N CYS A 373 -15.31 -7.33 -3.99
CA CYS A 373 -13.98 -7.77 -3.57
C CYS A 373 -13.98 -8.36 -2.15
N ILE A 374 -14.79 -7.82 -1.24
CA ILE A 374 -14.93 -8.32 0.14
C ILE A 374 -15.62 -9.69 0.14
N GLU A 375 -16.67 -9.86 -0.64
CA GLU A 375 -17.36 -11.16 -0.78
C GLU A 375 -16.40 -12.24 -1.32
N VAL A 376 -15.64 -11.90 -2.38
CA VAL A 376 -14.63 -12.80 -2.95
C VAL A 376 -13.54 -13.14 -1.92
N LEU A 377 -13.08 -12.17 -1.12
CA LEU A 377 -12.11 -12.41 -0.03
C LEU A 377 -12.67 -13.39 1.00
N TYR A 378 -13.90 -13.21 1.44
CA TYR A 378 -14.51 -14.08 2.43
C TYR A 378 -14.72 -15.51 1.89
N GLN A 379 -15.18 -15.64 0.64
CA GLN A 379 -15.25 -16.94 -0.03
C GLN A 379 -13.88 -17.61 -0.15
N ALA A 380 -12.83 -16.82 -0.47
CA ALA A 380 -11.47 -17.34 -0.54
C ALA A 380 -10.96 -17.85 0.82
N ILE A 381 -11.32 -17.18 1.91
CA ILE A 381 -10.97 -17.59 3.28
C ILE A 381 -11.74 -18.86 3.69
N GLU A 382 -13.04 -18.93 3.43
CA GLU A 382 -13.90 -20.06 3.82
C GLU A 382 -13.62 -21.33 2.99
N GLY A 383 -13.22 -21.16 1.74
CA GLY A 383 -13.15 -22.25 0.78
C GLY A 383 -14.51 -22.64 0.20
N GLU A 384 -14.49 -23.50 -0.81
CA GLU A 384 -15.71 -24.11 -1.28
C GLU A 384 -16.27 -24.99 -0.14
N ARG A 385 -17.52 -24.75 0.25
CA ARG A 385 -18.23 -25.70 1.10
C ARG A 385 -18.27 -27.03 0.32
N LYS A 386 -17.54 -28.03 0.80
CA LYS A 386 -17.75 -29.39 0.30
C LYS A 386 -19.21 -29.73 0.58
N SER A 387 -20.04 -29.65 -0.47
CA SER A 387 -21.42 -30.09 -0.45
C SER A 387 -21.50 -31.58 -0.19
#